data_bf8b03cddddcd03ed6d8900a7af5fa85
#
_entry.id   bf8b03cddddcd03ed6d8900a7af5fa85
#
_cell.length_a   1.000
_cell.length_b   1.000
_cell.length_c   1.000
_cell.angle_alpha   90.00
_cell.angle_beta   90.00
_cell.angle_gamma   90.00
#
_symmetry.space_group_name_H-M   'P 1'
#
loop_
_entity.id
_entity.type
_entity.pdbx_description
1 polymer ?
#
loop_
_entity_poly.entity_id
_entity_poly.type
_entity_poly.pdbx_seq_one_letter_code
_entity_poly.pdbx_strand_id
1 'polypeptide(L)'
;NIEDLSFEILKFIKENYPGLIHARYEIDEEQEVIDIMNQIGEKRGCLKKNALIDYEKLAGIIADDFRSGRIGRITLEMPSN
;
A
#
# COMPACT_ATOMS: atom_id res chain seq x y z
N ASN A 1 -8.82 -1.38 11.98
CA ASN A 1 -8.35 -2.70 11.61
C ASN A 1 -7.21 -2.61 10.60
N ILE A 2 -6.61 -3.74 10.28
CA ILE A 2 -5.42 -3.74 9.43
C ILE A 2 -5.71 -3.28 8.00
N GLU A 3 -6.92 -3.53 7.51
CA GLU A 3 -7.31 -3.10 6.16
C GLU A 3 -7.39 -1.59 6.09
N ASP A 4 -8.02 -0.97 7.07
CA ASP A 4 -8.09 0.49 7.15
C ASP A 4 -6.69 1.09 7.31
N LEU A 5 -5.86 0.46 8.13
CA LEU A 5 -4.50 0.92 8.33
C LEU A 5 -3.70 0.89 7.04
N SER A 6 -3.82 -0.19 6.27
CA SER A 6 -3.09 -0.30 5.01
C SER A 6 -3.54 0.76 4.01
N PHE A 7 -4.84 1.06 3.97
CA PHE A 7 -5.36 2.12 3.12
C PHE A 7 -4.75 3.46 3.51
N GLU A 8 -4.71 3.76 4.80
CA GLU A 8 -4.15 5.03 5.29
C GLU A 8 -2.65 5.11 5.05
N ILE A 9 -1.94 3.99 5.18
CA ILE A 9 -0.51 3.96 4.87
C ILE A 9 -0.27 4.33 3.41
N LEU A 10 -0.99 3.70 2.50
CA LEU A 10 -0.82 3.97 1.07
C LEU A 10 -1.21 5.40 0.72
N LYS A 11 -2.28 5.90 1.33
CA LYS A 11 -2.71 7.28 1.13
C LYS A 11 -1.62 8.25 1.57
N PHE A 12 -1.05 8.04 2.74
CA PHE A 12 0.02 8.88 3.27
C PHE A 12 1.24 8.85 2.36
N ILE A 13 1.64 7.66 1.90
CA ILE A 13 2.80 7.53 1.02
C ILE A 13 2.56 8.21 -0.31
N LYS A 14 1.37 8.00 -0.89
CA LYS A 14 1.02 8.63 -2.16
C LYS A 14 1.12 10.15 -2.07
N GLU A 15 0.63 10.72 -0.97
CA GLU A 15 0.59 12.18 -0.80
C GLU A 15 1.94 12.78 -0.45
N ASN A 16 2.76 12.06 0.29
CA ASN A 16 3.98 12.63 0.87
C ASN A 16 5.29 12.10 0.29
N TYR A 17 5.24 10.97 -0.39
CA TYR A 17 6.44 10.34 -0.95
C TYR A 17 6.17 9.88 -2.38
N PRO A 18 5.98 10.85 -3.31
CA PRO A 18 5.69 10.48 -4.71
C PRO A 18 6.77 9.59 -5.30
N GLY A 19 6.34 8.58 -6.02
CA GLY A 19 7.24 7.66 -6.70
C GLY A 19 7.53 6.37 -5.95
N LEU A 20 7.34 6.33 -4.63
CA LEU A 20 7.69 5.14 -3.87
C LEU A 20 6.77 3.96 -4.15
N ILE A 21 5.47 4.22 -4.29
CA ILE A 21 4.52 3.15 -4.60
C ILE A 21 4.81 2.56 -5.97
N HIS A 22 5.03 3.42 -6.95
CA HIS A 22 5.38 3.00 -8.29
C HIS A 22 6.67 2.16 -8.29
N ALA A 23 7.68 2.62 -7.57
CA ALA A 23 8.97 1.93 -7.53
C ALA A 23 8.85 0.55 -6.88
N ARG A 24 8.06 0.44 -5.81
CA ARG A 24 7.95 -0.83 -5.07
C ARG A 24 7.05 -1.84 -5.78
N TYR A 25 5.90 -1.38 -6.29
CA TYR A 25 4.86 -2.29 -6.78
C TYR A 25 4.71 -2.31 -8.29
N GLU A 26 5.41 -1.41 -8.98
CA GLU A 26 5.40 -1.32 -10.45
C GLU A 26 4.00 -1.11 -10.99
N ILE A 27 3.27 -0.20 -10.36
CA ILE A 27 1.93 0.19 -10.77
C ILE A 27 1.86 1.71 -10.89
N ASP A 28 0.83 2.18 -11.60
CA ASP A 28 0.56 3.61 -11.69
C ASP A 28 0.01 4.11 -10.36
N GLU A 29 0.72 5.03 -9.73
CA GLU A 29 0.28 5.57 -8.44
C GLU A 29 -0.58 6.82 -8.58
N GLU A 30 -0.84 7.28 -9.82
CA GLU A 30 -1.64 8.46 -10.07
C GLU A 30 -3.12 8.12 -10.20
N GLN A 31 -3.58 7.17 -9.41
CA GLN A 31 -4.98 6.74 -9.38
C GLN A 31 -5.47 6.73 -7.94
N GLU A 32 -6.73 6.44 -7.76
CA GLU A 32 -7.32 6.39 -6.41
C GLU A 32 -6.65 5.30 -5.58
N VAL A 33 -6.54 5.55 -4.28
CA VAL A 33 -5.86 4.59 -3.39
C VAL A 33 -6.50 3.21 -3.45
N ILE A 34 -7.82 3.13 -3.57
CA ILE A 34 -8.48 1.82 -3.65
C ILE A 34 -8.06 1.07 -4.91
N ASP A 35 -7.87 1.77 -6.01
CA ASP A 35 -7.41 1.13 -7.25
C ASP A 35 -5.96 0.68 -7.14
N ILE A 36 -5.13 1.47 -6.45
CA ILE A 36 -3.77 1.07 -6.13
C ILE A 36 -3.77 -0.23 -5.32
N MET A 37 -4.61 -0.29 -4.28
CA MET A 37 -4.72 -1.50 -3.46
C MET A 37 -5.13 -2.71 -4.29
N ASN A 38 -6.13 -2.55 -5.14
CA ASN A 38 -6.60 -3.65 -5.98
C ASN A 38 -5.51 -4.15 -6.92
N GLN A 39 -4.75 -3.25 -7.51
CA GLN A 39 -3.67 -3.66 -8.40
C GLN A 39 -2.54 -4.35 -7.65
N ILE A 40 -2.17 -3.87 -6.48
CA ILE A 40 -1.16 -4.55 -5.66
C ILE A 40 -1.66 -5.96 -5.31
N GLY A 41 -2.93 -6.06 -4.92
CA GLY A 41 -3.53 -7.35 -4.59
C GLY A 41 -3.46 -8.34 -5.73
N GLU A 42 -3.78 -7.89 -6.95
CA GLU A 42 -3.69 -8.75 -8.12
C GLU A 42 -2.25 -9.19 -8.39
N LYS A 43 -1.31 -8.25 -8.34
CA LYS A 43 0.10 -8.55 -8.62
C LYS A 43 0.70 -9.50 -7.60
N ARG A 44 0.28 -9.41 -6.35
CA ARG A 44 0.82 -10.25 -5.28
C ARG A 44 0.00 -11.51 -5.03
N GLY A 45 -1.00 -11.75 -5.87
CA GLY A 45 -1.80 -12.96 -5.75
C GLY A 45 -2.69 -12.99 -4.52
N CYS A 46 -3.10 -11.82 -4.03
CA CYS A 46 -3.99 -11.73 -2.87
C CYS A 46 -5.43 -11.90 -3.34
N LEU A 47 -5.78 -13.11 -3.71
CA LEU A 47 -7.09 -13.40 -4.26
C LEU A 47 -7.77 -14.51 -3.47
N LYS A 48 -9.08 -14.36 -3.26
CA LYS A 48 -9.93 -15.39 -2.71
C LYS A 48 -10.30 -16.40 -3.80
N LYS A 49 -10.94 -17.50 -3.42
CA LYS A 49 -11.33 -18.53 -4.36
C LYS A 49 -12.22 -18.02 -5.50
N ASN A 50 -12.99 -16.97 -5.24
CA ASN A 50 -13.90 -16.37 -6.23
C ASN A 50 -13.24 -15.25 -7.02
N ALA A 51 -11.92 -15.16 -6.98
CA ALA A 51 -11.10 -14.16 -7.67
C ALA A 51 -11.30 -12.73 -7.17
N LEU A 52 -11.98 -12.55 -6.04
CA LEU A 52 -12.06 -11.23 -5.41
C LEU A 52 -10.81 -10.96 -4.59
N ILE A 53 -10.49 -9.68 -4.42
CA ILE A 53 -9.30 -9.31 -3.66
C ILE A 53 -9.43 -9.75 -2.20
N ASP A 54 -8.40 -10.41 -1.71
CA ASP A 54 -8.29 -10.76 -0.30
C ASP A 54 -7.60 -9.60 0.42
N TYR A 55 -8.41 -8.66 0.90
CA TYR A 55 -7.88 -7.44 1.50
C TYR A 55 -7.13 -7.67 2.80
N GLU A 56 -7.48 -8.71 3.54
CA GLU A 56 -6.76 -9.02 4.78
C GLU A 56 -5.34 -9.46 4.47
N LYS A 57 -5.18 -10.34 3.51
CA LYS A 57 -3.85 -10.78 3.07
C LYS A 57 -3.05 -9.63 2.50
N LEU A 58 -3.68 -8.82 1.66
CA LEU A 58 -3.05 -7.66 1.06
C LEU A 58 -2.58 -6.67 2.13
N ALA A 59 -3.44 -6.41 3.11
CA ALA A 59 -3.10 -5.48 4.19
C ALA A 59 -1.88 -5.95 4.98
N GLY A 60 -1.77 -7.26 5.19
CA GLY A 60 -0.60 -7.83 5.84
C GLY A 60 0.68 -7.58 5.06
N ILE A 61 0.62 -7.76 3.74
CA ILE A 61 1.77 -7.51 2.88
C ILE A 61 2.19 -6.04 2.93
N ILE A 62 1.23 -5.14 2.82
CA ILE A 62 1.51 -3.70 2.84
C ILE A 62 2.11 -3.30 4.18
N ALA A 63 1.53 -3.78 5.28
CA ALA A 63 2.04 -3.47 6.60
C ALA A 63 3.47 -3.99 6.79
N ASP A 64 3.76 -5.21 6.32
CA ASP A 64 5.10 -5.77 6.40
C ASP A 64 6.08 -4.98 5.56
N ASP A 65 5.71 -4.63 4.34
CA ASP A 65 6.56 -3.83 3.47
C ASP A 65 6.86 -2.46 4.09
N PHE A 66 5.86 -1.86 4.70
CA PHE A 66 6.02 -0.58 5.37
C PHE A 66 6.98 -0.69 6.56
N ARG A 67 6.75 -1.66 7.44
CA ARG A 67 7.56 -1.81 8.65
C ARG A 67 9.01 -2.19 8.35
N SER A 68 9.23 -2.95 7.32
CA SER A 68 10.57 -3.42 6.95
C SER A 68 11.35 -2.41 6.12
N GLY A 69 10.72 -1.30 5.73
CA GLY A 69 11.38 -0.29 4.91
C GLY A 69 11.46 -0.64 3.43
N ARG A 70 10.75 -1.68 2.99
CA ARG A 70 10.80 -2.09 1.58
C ARG A 70 10.16 -1.09 0.64
N ILE A 71 9.21 -0.28 1.14
CA ILE A 71 8.62 0.77 0.31
C ILE A 71 9.55 1.97 0.23
N GLY A 72 10.38 2.16 1.25
CA GLY A 72 11.32 3.26 1.33
C GLY A 72 11.43 3.72 2.76
N ARG A 73 12.30 4.70 2.98
CA ARG A 73 12.43 5.31 4.28
C ARG A 73 11.32 6.31 4.48
N ILE A 74 10.37 5.93 5.33
CA ILE A 74 9.19 6.74 5.56
C ILE A 74 9.12 7.09 7.03
N THR A 75 8.94 8.37 7.33
CA THR A 75 8.65 8.78 8.69
C THR A 75 7.21 9.25 8.77
N LEU A 76 6.50 8.74 9.76
CA LEU A 76 5.14 9.17 10.03
C LEU A 76 5.11 10.37 10.95
N GLU A 77 6.26 10.75 11.49
CA GLU A 77 6.33 11.93 12.32
C GLU A 77 6.29 13.16 11.44
N MET A 78 5.25 13.92 11.59
CA MET A 78 5.18 15.21 10.94
C MET A 78 6.08 16.16 11.71
N PRO A 79 6.87 16.99 11.01
CA PRO A 79 7.69 17.98 11.72
C PRO A 79 6.78 18.83 12.58
N SER A 80 7.02 18.80 13.85
CA SER A 80 6.29 19.71 14.71
C SER A 80 6.98 21.06 14.63
N ASN A 81 6.23 21.97 14.27
CA ASN A 81 6.78 23.31 14.09
C ASN A 81 6.47 24.19 15.25
#